data_449e129bce229f5a1772d5f3f6a6d1e8
#
_entry.id   449e129bce229f5a1772d5f3f6a6d1e8
#
_cell.length_a   1.000
_cell.length_b   1.000
_cell.length_c   1.000
_cell.angle_alpha   90.00
_cell.angle_beta   90.00
_cell.angle_gamma   90.00
#
_symmetry.space_group_name_H-M   'P 1'
#
loop_
_entity.id
_entity.type
_entity.pdbx_description
1 polymer ?
#
loop_
_entity_poly.entity_id
_entity_poly.type
_entity_poly.pdbx_seq_one_letter_code
_entity_poly.pdbx_strand_id
1 'polypeptide(L)'
;MSTPYTTVRLFGAIGMTRDGESVHLGPARERECFGILVIRRGTPVLVDQLIADLWGDAAPASAVNVVHTYISRLRRRTDSTEEQGLLRSLRPGYSIDPASVTLDVDEFESDRRTGMAALWAGHFDQAAEALDRALGHWSNAEALHGATGPLATQERRRLDELRIDTLETSLALRLRAGARSDTLAELATLVRRHPFRERLWILLMLGLAREDRRGEALVAYHDLRSLLKEDLGIGPSQRAQDLFCDLLADRSQDELWTEHLTLTAQQR
;
A
#
# COMPACT_ATOMS: atom_id res chain seq x y z
N MET A 1 -22.86 -19.74 -20.20
CA MET A 1 -21.92 -20.33 -19.23
C MET A 1 -21.25 -19.13 -18.53
N SER A 2 -21.43 -19.01 -17.22
CA SER A 2 -20.76 -17.92 -16.45
C SER A 2 -19.27 -18.09 -16.55
N THR A 3 -18.55 -17.00 -16.86
CA THR A 3 -17.09 -16.98 -16.80
C THR A 3 -16.66 -17.29 -15.36
N PRO A 4 -15.75 -18.25 -15.12
CA PRO A 4 -15.31 -18.58 -13.77
C PRO A 4 -14.74 -17.34 -13.09
N TYR A 5 -15.21 -17.09 -11.86
CA TYR A 5 -14.75 -15.95 -11.08
C TYR A 5 -13.35 -16.26 -10.52
N THR A 6 -12.36 -15.54 -11.03
CA THR A 6 -10.96 -15.71 -10.61
C THR A 6 -10.50 -14.50 -9.81
N THR A 7 -10.10 -14.74 -8.55
CA THR A 7 -9.49 -13.72 -7.71
C THR A 7 -8.01 -13.99 -7.52
N VAL A 8 -7.19 -12.96 -7.64
CA VAL A 8 -5.76 -13.03 -7.38
C VAL A 8 -5.43 -12.13 -6.19
N ARG A 9 -4.67 -12.68 -5.25
CA ARG A 9 -4.21 -11.99 -4.07
C ARG A 9 -2.74 -11.64 -4.21
N LEU A 10 -2.42 -10.36 -3.99
CA LEU A 10 -1.06 -9.82 -3.93
C LEU A 10 -0.71 -9.29 -2.53
N PHE A 11 -1.72 -9.02 -1.68
CA PHE A 11 -1.48 -8.71 -0.27
C PHE A 11 -1.19 -9.99 0.50
N GLY A 12 0.08 -10.20 0.83
CA GLY A 12 0.64 -11.44 1.33
C GLY A 12 1.35 -12.25 0.25
N ALA A 13 1.38 -13.56 0.38
CA ALA A 13 1.91 -14.42 -0.66
C ALA A 13 1.00 -14.41 -1.90
N ILE A 14 1.61 -14.34 -3.10
CA ILE A 14 0.89 -14.39 -4.36
C ILE A 14 0.04 -15.66 -4.40
N GLY A 15 -1.28 -15.50 -4.53
CA GLY A 15 -2.26 -16.56 -4.53
C GLY A 15 -3.36 -16.36 -5.55
N MET A 16 -4.05 -17.41 -5.89
CA MET A 16 -5.18 -17.40 -6.82
C MET A 16 -6.29 -18.29 -6.25
N THR A 17 -7.54 -17.82 -6.37
CA THR A 17 -8.72 -18.65 -6.17
C THR A 17 -9.56 -18.64 -7.44
N ARG A 18 -10.25 -19.76 -7.71
CA ARG A 18 -11.21 -19.86 -8.78
C ARG A 18 -12.49 -20.45 -8.21
N ASP A 19 -13.61 -19.75 -8.39
CA ASP A 19 -14.92 -20.13 -7.83
C ASP A 19 -14.85 -20.43 -6.32
N GLY A 20 -13.98 -19.71 -5.59
CA GLY A 20 -13.76 -19.84 -4.15
C GLY A 20 -12.73 -20.90 -3.75
N GLU A 21 -12.26 -21.74 -4.67
CA GLU A 21 -11.25 -22.76 -4.38
C GLU A 21 -9.83 -22.25 -4.67
N SER A 22 -8.87 -22.60 -3.77
CA SER A 22 -7.48 -22.20 -3.93
C SER A 22 -6.80 -22.99 -5.05
N VAL A 23 -6.15 -22.26 -5.97
CA VAL A 23 -5.36 -22.82 -7.05
C VAL A 23 -3.89 -22.82 -6.68
N HIS A 24 -3.25 -24.01 -6.70
CA HIS A 24 -1.82 -24.13 -6.40
C HIS A 24 -0.96 -23.63 -7.56
N LEU A 25 -0.35 -22.45 -7.43
CA LEU A 25 0.48 -21.81 -8.46
C LEU A 25 1.92 -22.36 -8.54
N GLY A 26 2.33 -23.24 -7.61
CA GLY A 26 3.67 -23.84 -7.60
C GLY A 26 4.67 -23.15 -6.68
N PRO A 27 5.99 -23.40 -6.87
CA PRO A 27 7.06 -22.78 -6.09
C PRO A 27 7.13 -21.26 -6.21
N ALA A 28 7.87 -20.62 -5.29
CA ALA A 28 7.94 -19.17 -5.17
C ALA A 28 8.24 -18.43 -6.49
N ARG A 29 9.22 -18.91 -7.27
CA ARG A 29 9.58 -18.30 -8.56
C ARG A 29 8.49 -18.44 -9.64
N GLU A 30 7.75 -19.56 -9.66
CA GLU A 30 6.62 -19.74 -10.57
C GLU A 30 5.48 -18.79 -10.18
N ARG A 31 5.19 -18.68 -8.86
CA ARG A 31 4.21 -17.72 -8.35
C ARG A 31 4.60 -16.28 -8.67
N GLU A 32 5.87 -15.95 -8.53
CA GLU A 32 6.38 -14.62 -8.86
C GLU A 32 6.22 -14.31 -10.35
N CYS A 33 6.54 -15.26 -11.24
CA CYS A 33 6.29 -15.13 -12.68
C CYS A 33 4.81 -14.86 -12.99
N PHE A 34 3.90 -15.58 -12.32
CA PHE A 34 2.47 -15.33 -12.41
C PHE A 34 2.11 -13.91 -11.91
N GLY A 35 2.63 -13.51 -10.76
CA GLY A 35 2.41 -12.17 -10.19
C GLY A 35 2.84 -11.05 -11.12
N ILE A 36 3.99 -11.18 -11.80
CA ILE A 36 4.47 -10.22 -12.81
C ILE A 36 3.45 -10.07 -13.94
N LEU A 37 2.94 -11.18 -14.47
CA LEU A 37 1.94 -11.15 -15.54
C LEU A 37 0.62 -10.52 -15.09
N VAL A 38 0.24 -10.75 -13.83
CA VAL A 38 -0.95 -10.15 -13.21
C VAL A 38 -0.76 -8.64 -13.02
N ILE A 39 0.37 -8.20 -12.52
CA ILE A 39 0.70 -6.76 -12.34
C ILE A 39 0.68 -6.05 -13.69
N ARG A 40 1.24 -6.67 -14.73
CA ARG A 40 1.31 -6.14 -16.11
C ARG A 40 0.13 -6.50 -17.00
N ARG A 41 -0.96 -7.02 -16.43
CA ARG A 41 -2.15 -7.45 -17.20
C ARG A 41 -2.63 -6.39 -18.19
N GLY A 42 -3.25 -6.83 -19.28
CA GLY A 42 -3.72 -5.95 -20.36
C GLY A 42 -2.65 -5.59 -21.40
N THR A 43 -1.37 -5.84 -21.10
CA THR A 43 -0.28 -5.65 -22.05
C THR A 43 0.51 -6.94 -22.24
N PRO A 44 0.94 -7.28 -23.46
CA PRO A 44 1.84 -8.41 -23.68
C PRO A 44 3.19 -8.18 -22.99
N VAL A 45 3.64 -9.13 -22.18
CA VAL A 45 4.94 -9.11 -21.52
C VAL A 45 5.91 -9.97 -22.32
N LEU A 46 6.97 -9.38 -22.84
CA LEU A 46 7.99 -10.08 -23.59
C LEU A 46 8.81 -11.01 -22.69
N VAL A 47 9.40 -12.06 -23.26
CA VAL A 47 10.23 -13.01 -22.48
C VAL A 47 11.40 -12.29 -21.83
N ASP A 48 12.08 -11.40 -22.55
CA ASP A 48 13.21 -10.63 -22.00
C ASP A 48 12.77 -9.70 -20.86
N GLN A 49 11.57 -9.15 -20.94
CA GLN A 49 11.00 -8.33 -19.88
C GLN A 49 10.66 -9.17 -18.64
N LEU A 50 10.10 -10.38 -18.83
CA LEU A 50 9.89 -11.31 -17.72
C LEU A 50 11.20 -11.69 -17.03
N ILE A 51 12.26 -11.89 -17.82
CA ILE A 51 13.60 -12.17 -17.29
C ILE A 51 14.13 -10.99 -16.47
N ALA A 52 14.05 -9.78 -17.00
CA ALA A 52 14.46 -8.57 -16.28
C ALA A 52 13.65 -8.35 -15.00
N ASP A 53 12.33 -8.55 -15.04
CA ASP A 53 11.43 -8.39 -13.90
C ASP A 53 11.67 -9.45 -12.81
N LEU A 54 12.08 -10.69 -13.19
CA LEU A 54 12.33 -11.79 -12.24
C LEU A 54 13.73 -11.75 -11.62
N TRP A 55 14.75 -11.41 -12.40
CA TRP A 55 16.14 -11.56 -11.97
C TRP A 55 16.99 -10.28 -12.08
N GLY A 56 16.55 -9.28 -12.86
CA GLY A 56 17.41 -8.14 -13.19
C GLY A 56 18.71 -8.61 -13.85
N ASP A 57 19.84 -8.09 -13.38
CA ASP A 57 21.18 -8.44 -13.90
C ASP A 57 21.67 -9.83 -13.48
N ALA A 58 20.97 -10.49 -12.54
CA ALA A 58 21.34 -11.83 -12.05
C ALA A 58 20.65 -12.98 -12.79
N ALA A 59 20.23 -12.74 -14.05
CA ALA A 59 19.54 -13.74 -14.84
C ALA A 59 20.46 -14.93 -15.18
N PRO A 60 20.01 -16.21 -15.00
CA PRO A 60 20.78 -17.37 -15.39
C PRO A 60 20.88 -17.47 -16.91
N ALA A 61 21.96 -18.12 -17.43
CA ALA A 61 22.13 -18.33 -18.85
C ALA A 61 20.94 -19.07 -19.51
N SER A 62 20.23 -19.90 -18.74
CA SER A 62 19.05 -20.66 -19.20
C SER A 62 17.73 -19.91 -18.97
N ALA A 63 17.72 -18.62 -18.63
CA ALA A 63 16.53 -17.85 -18.21
C ALA A 63 15.36 -17.97 -19.19
N VAL A 64 15.59 -17.90 -20.49
CA VAL A 64 14.55 -18.08 -21.51
C VAL A 64 13.83 -19.42 -21.36
N ASN A 65 14.58 -20.52 -21.27
CA ASN A 65 14.00 -21.86 -21.11
C ASN A 65 13.26 -22.02 -19.76
N VAL A 66 13.78 -21.39 -18.71
CA VAL A 66 13.17 -21.38 -17.38
C VAL A 66 11.83 -20.65 -17.43
N VAL A 67 11.74 -19.46 -18.07
CA VAL A 67 10.49 -18.73 -18.26
C VAL A 67 9.47 -19.58 -19.02
N HIS A 68 9.85 -20.18 -20.15
CA HIS A 68 8.95 -21.08 -20.90
C HIS A 68 8.44 -22.24 -20.05
N THR A 69 9.31 -22.81 -19.20
CA THR A 69 8.92 -23.87 -18.27
C THR A 69 7.91 -23.37 -17.23
N TYR A 70 8.13 -22.18 -16.64
CA TYR A 70 7.19 -21.58 -15.70
C TYR A 70 5.82 -21.34 -16.35
N ILE A 71 5.79 -20.76 -17.54
CA ILE A 71 4.55 -20.52 -18.28
C ILE A 71 3.81 -21.84 -18.56
N SER A 72 4.51 -22.88 -19.05
CA SER A 72 3.91 -24.18 -19.32
C SER A 72 3.29 -24.80 -18.06
N ARG A 73 3.98 -24.71 -16.91
CA ARG A 73 3.47 -25.25 -15.64
C ARG A 73 2.30 -24.43 -15.11
N LEU A 74 2.38 -23.10 -15.18
CA LEU A 74 1.29 -22.20 -14.80
C LEU A 74 0.03 -22.48 -15.62
N ARG A 75 0.14 -22.62 -16.93
CA ARG A 75 -0.99 -22.97 -17.79
C ARG A 75 -1.70 -24.24 -17.35
N ARG A 76 -0.94 -25.31 -17.08
CA ARG A 76 -1.53 -26.57 -16.61
C ARG A 76 -2.28 -26.43 -15.29
N ARG A 77 -1.79 -25.54 -14.39
CA ARG A 77 -2.41 -25.31 -13.08
C ARG A 77 -3.60 -24.36 -13.14
N THR A 78 -3.61 -23.47 -14.11
CA THR A 78 -4.68 -22.49 -14.31
C THR A 78 -5.65 -22.89 -15.42
N ASP A 79 -5.63 -24.14 -15.90
CA ASP A 79 -6.45 -24.66 -17.00
C ASP A 79 -6.47 -23.72 -18.21
N SER A 80 -5.31 -23.15 -18.53
CA SER A 80 -5.13 -22.22 -19.65
C SER A 80 -4.47 -22.92 -20.84
N THR A 81 -4.94 -22.62 -22.05
CA THR A 81 -4.28 -23.00 -23.30
C THR A 81 -3.50 -21.82 -23.89
N GLU A 82 -2.86 -21.99 -25.04
CA GLU A 82 -2.16 -20.88 -25.71
C GLU A 82 -3.12 -19.78 -26.20
N GLU A 83 -4.31 -20.15 -26.61
CA GLU A 83 -5.29 -19.24 -27.21
C GLU A 83 -6.44 -18.89 -26.26
N GLN A 84 -6.70 -19.75 -25.27
CA GLN A 84 -7.84 -19.60 -24.36
C GLN A 84 -7.40 -19.75 -22.90
N GLY A 85 -8.19 -19.16 -22.01
CA GLY A 85 -7.93 -19.19 -20.57
C GLY A 85 -7.26 -17.92 -20.05
N LEU A 86 -6.82 -17.99 -18.80
CA LEU A 86 -6.27 -16.87 -18.05
C LEU A 86 -4.93 -16.38 -18.64
N LEU A 87 -4.04 -17.32 -19.00
CA LEU A 87 -2.68 -17.03 -19.46
C LEU A 87 -2.55 -17.31 -20.96
N ARG A 88 -2.59 -16.26 -21.78
CA ARG A 88 -2.54 -16.33 -23.24
C ARG A 88 -1.15 -16.09 -23.80
N SER A 89 -0.84 -16.71 -24.94
CA SER A 89 0.29 -16.32 -25.77
C SER A 89 -0.14 -15.20 -26.71
N LEU A 90 0.52 -14.06 -26.59
CA LEU A 90 0.42 -12.97 -27.57
C LEU A 90 1.86 -12.73 -28.09
N ARG A 91 2.18 -13.36 -29.22
CA ARG A 91 3.55 -13.28 -29.79
C ARG A 91 4.00 -11.82 -29.94
N PRO A 92 5.18 -11.46 -29.44
CA PRO A 92 6.27 -12.34 -28.95
C PRO A 92 6.29 -12.58 -27.43
N GLY A 93 5.15 -12.49 -26.70
CA GLY A 93 5.12 -12.59 -25.23
C GLY A 93 3.90 -13.30 -24.69
N TYR A 94 3.58 -13.01 -23.44
CA TYR A 94 2.47 -13.57 -22.66
C TYR A 94 1.63 -12.47 -22.07
N SER A 95 0.33 -12.73 -21.86
CA SER A 95 -0.59 -11.75 -21.29
C SER A 95 -1.66 -12.44 -20.43
N ILE A 96 -2.15 -11.70 -19.44
CA ILE A 96 -3.37 -11.98 -18.70
C ILE A 96 -4.41 -10.93 -19.09
N ASP A 97 -5.63 -11.38 -19.41
CA ASP A 97 -6.74 -10.48 -19.70
C ASP A 97 -7.22 -9.83 -18.39
N PRO A 98 -7.21 -8.50 -18.27
CA PRO A 98 -7.67 -7.80 -17.05
C PRO A 98 -9.10 -8.18 -16.66
N ALA A 99 -9.98 -8.40 -17.62
CA ALA A 99 -11.39 -8.74 -17.37
C ALA A 99 -11.58 -10.17 -16.82
N SER A 100 -10.54 -11.02 -16.87
CA SER A 100 -10.59 -12.40 -16.38
C SER A 100 -10.20 -12.57 -14.92
N VAL A 101 -9.74 -11.51 -14.25
CA VAL A 101 -9.26 -11.54 -12.86
C VAL A 101 -9.73 -10.34 -12.06
N THR A 102 -10.05 -10.57 -10.79
CA THR A 102 -10.21 -9.53 -9.77
C THR A 102 -8.99 -9.54 -8.87
N LEU A 103 -8.44 -8.38 -8.55
CA LEU A 103 -7.28 -8.25 -7.67
C LEU A 103 -7.66 -7.52 -6.38
N ASP A 104 -7.13 -8.02 -5.25
CA ASP A 104 -7.21 -7.34 -3.96
C ASP A 104 -6.59 -5.92 -3.99
N VAL A 105 -5.54 -5.74 -4.78
CA VAL A 105 -4.93 -4.42 -5.03
C VAL A 105 -5.90 -3.46 -5.74
N ASP A 106 -6.66 -3.94 -6.74
CA ASP A 106 -7.63 -3.08 -7.45
C ASP A 106 -8.78 -2.65 -6.54
N GLU A 107 -9.24 -3.55 -5.68
CA GLU A 107 -10.28 -3.27 -4.68
C GLU A 107 -9.77 -2.23 -3.66
N PHE A 108 -8.55 -2.42 -3.14
CA PHE A 108 -7.90 -1.44 -2.27
C PHE A 108 -7.79 -0.06 -2.93
N GLU A 109 -7.25 0.01 -4.15
CA GLU A 109 -7.07 1.27 -4.86
C GLU A 109 -8.40 1.95 -5.23
N SER A 110 -9.43 1.16 -5.50
CA SER A 110 -10.79 1.65 -5.78
C SER A 110 -11.43 2.28 -4.54
N ASP A 111 -11.40 1.56 -3.40
CA ASP A 111 -11.91 2.07 -2.13
C ASP A 111 -11.11 3.29 -1.66
N ARG A 112 -9.78 3.26 -1.81
CA ARG A 112 -8.91 4.42 -1.52
C ARG A 112 -9.29 5.63 -2.37
N ARG A 113 -9.50 5.48 -3.68
CA ARG A 113 -9.94 6.59 -4.57
C ARG A 113 -11.29 7.15 -4.15
N THR A 114 -12.23 6.26 -3.80
CA THR A 114 -13.56 6.65 -3.29
C THR A 114 -13.43 7.46 -2.02
N GLY A 115 -12.62 6.99 -1.06
CA GLY A 115 -12.37 7.69 0.20
C GLY A 115 -11.71 9.06 -0.01
N MET A 116 -10.71 9.15 -0.88
CA MET A 116 -10.06 10.42 -1.19
C MET A 116 -11.00 11.39 -1.90
N ALA A 117 -11.85 10.92 -2.81
CA ALA A 117 -12.86 11.76 -3.47
C ALA A 117 -13.88 12.29 -2.46
N ALA A 118 -14.38 11.46 -1.54
CA ALA A 118 -15.26 11.88 -0.46
C ALA A 118 -14.60 12.91 0.46
N LEU A 119 -13.32 12.70 0.80
CA LEU A 119 -12.52 13.64 1.59
C LEU A 119 -12.45 15.02 0.93
N TRP A 120 -12.15 15.08 -0.36
CA TRP A 120 -12.08 16.34 -1.12
C TRP A 120 -13.44 17.04 -1.23
N ALA A 121 -14.53 16.28 -1.23
CA ALA A 121 -15.89 16.80 -1.20
C ALA A 121 -16.34 17.25 0.21
N GLY A 122 -15.52 17.05 1.26
CA GLY A 122 -15.86 17.37 2.64
C GLY A 122 -16.76 16.33 3.32
N HIS A 123 -16.98 15.17 2.72
CA HIS A 123 -17.81 14.09 3.24
C HIS A 123 -16.97 13.16 4.13
N PHE A 124 -16.59 13.63 5.32
CA PHE A 124 -15.59 13.00 6.18
C PHE A 124 -15.97 11.60 6.66
N ASP A 125 -17.25 11.35 6.99
CA ASP A 125 -17.71 10.03 7.44
C ASP A 125 -17.61 9.00 6.30
N GLN A 126 -18.06 9.38 5.10
CA GLN A 126 -17.93 8.52 3.91
C GLN A 126 -16.46 8.26 3.53
N ALA A 127 -15.62 9.28 3.70
CA ALA A 127 -14.18 9.13 3.50
C ALA A 127 -13.57 8.12 4.47
N ALA A 128 -13.91 8.23 5.77
CA ALA A 128 -13.43 7.30 6.79
C ALA A 128 -13.85 5.85 6.50
N GLU A 129 -15.13 5.62 6.21
CA GLU A 129 -15.65 4.29 5.87
C GLU A 129 -14.96 3.68 4.64
N ALA A 130 -14.76 4.47 3.59
CA ALA A 130 -14.12 3.98 2.36
C ALA A 130 -12.63 3.69 2.58
N LEU A 131 -11.90 4.52 3.34
CA LEU A 131 -10.49 4.29 3.66
C LEU A 131 -10.30 3.10 4.61
N ASP A 132 -11.22 2.89 5.55
CA ASP A 132 -11.20 1.72 6.43
C ASP A 132 -11.49 0.43 5.66
N ARG A 133 -12.41 0.45 4.67
CA ARG A 133 -12.57 -0.69 3.74
C ARG A 133 -11.30 -0.93 2.93
N ALA A 134 -10.69 0.12 2.39
CA ALA A 134 -9.43 -0.01 1.66
C ALA A 134 -8.35 -0.71 2.52
N LEU A 135 -8.17 -0.26 3.75
CA LEU A 135 -7.21 -0.87 4.67
C LEU A 135 -7.59 -2.30 5.06
N GLY A 136 -8.87 -2.63 5.06
CA GLY A 136 -9.40 -3.98 5.32
C GLY A 136 -9.00 -5.03 4.28
N HIS A 137 -8.63 -4.63 3.04
CA HIS A 137 -8.12 -5.57 2.03
C HIS A 137 -6.70 -6.08 2.36
N TRP A 138 -5.96 -5.35 3.21
CA TRP A 138 -4.62 -5.76 3.59
C TRP A 138 -4.65 -6.89 4.61
N SER A 139 -3.92 -7.97 4.30
CA SER A 139 -3.52 -8.95 5.31
C SER A 139 -2.42 -8.37 6.20
N ASN A 140 -2.15 -8.99 7.34
CA ASN A 140 -1.02 -8.60 8.20
C ASN A 140 0.35 -8.93 7.59
N ALA A 141 0.39 -9.55 6.41
CA ALA A 141 1.60 -9.93 5.72
C ALA A 141 2.05 -8.85 4.74
N GLU A 142 3.35 -8.81 4.46
CA GLU A 142 3.97 -7.98 3.42
C GLU A 142 3.37 -8.31 2.05
N ALA A 143 3.10 -7.31 1.23
CA ALA A 143 2.63 -7.51 -0.14
C ALA A 143 3.67 -8.29 -0.96
N LEU A 144 3.21 -9.17 -1.86
CA LEU A 144 4.07 -10.00 -2.70
C LEU A 144 5.08 -10.84 -1.90
N HIS A 145 4.65 -11.32 -0.71
CA HIS A 145 5.53 -12.05 0.20
C HIS A 145 6.19 -13.25 -0.48
N GLY A 146 7.51 -13.35 -0.33
CA GLY A 146 8.33 -14.41 -0.92
C GLY A 146 8.72 -14.18 -2.40
N ALA A 147 8.28 -13.10 -3.04
CA ALA A 147 8.78 -12.65 -4.33
C ALA A 147 9.99 -11.72 -4.12
N THR A 148 11.06 -11.90 -4.89
CA THR A 148 12.35 -11.23 -4.66
C THR A 148 12.92 -10.50 -5.88
N GLY A 149 12.26 -10.59 -7.04
CA GLY A 149 12.68 -9.92 -8.26
C GLY A 149 12.49 -8.39 -8.21
N PRO A 150 13.14 -7.70 -9.15
CA PRO A 150 13.10 -6.24 -9.21
C PRO A 150 11.69 -5.66 -9.28
N LEU A 151 10.80 -6.20 -10.14
CA LEU A 151 9.43 -5.71 -10.25
C LEU A 151 8.64 -5.93 -8.96
N ALA A 152 8.75 -7.11 -8.34
CA ALA A 152 8.06 -7.41 -7.09
C ALA A 152 8.53 -6.48 -5.96
N THR A 153 9.83 -6.17 -5.91
CA THR A 153 10.39 -5.23 -4.93
C THR A 153 9.89 -3.81 -5.16
N GLN A 154 9.84 -3.36 -6.41
CA GLN A 154 9.32 -2.05 -6.78
C GLN A 154 7.82 -1.92 -6.42
N GLU A 155 7.03 -2.93 -6.81
CA GLU A 155 5.58 -2.93 -6.56
C GLU A 155 5.25 -3.00 -5.06
N ARG A 156 6.00 -3.79 -4.28
CA ARG A 156 5.88 -3.83 -2.82
C ARG A 156 6.08 -2.45 -2.21
N ARG A 157 7.16 -1.74 -2.59
CA ARG A 157 7.41 -0.37 -2.10
C ARG A 157 6.26 0.56 -2.46
N ARG A 158 5.76 0.50 -3.70
CA ARG A 158 4.62 1.32 -4.14
C ARG A 158 3.37 1.05 -3.28
N LEU A 159 3.06 -0.21 -3.05
CA LEU A 159 1.90 -0.62 -2.26
C LEU A 159 2.06 -0.22 -0.78
N ASP A 160 3.23 -0.39 -0.19
CA ASP A 160 3.52 0.02 1.19
C ASP A 160 3.38 1.54 1.37
N GLU A 161 3.84 2.34 0.39
CA GLU A 161 3.64 3.79 0.40
C GLU A 161 2.16 4.16 0.31
N LEU A 162 1.38 3.52 -0.57
CA LEU A 162 -0.07 3.76 -0.64
C LEU A 162 -0.78 3.37 0.64
N ARG A 163 -0.36 2.27 1.28
CA ARG A 163 -0.92 1.83 2.55
C ARG A 163 -0.69 2.85 3.65
N ILE A 164 0.56 3.31 3.81
CA ILE A 164 0.87 4.25 4.90
C ILE A 164 0.19 5.60 4.68
N ASP A 165 0.10 6.10 3.43
CA ASP A 165 -0.65 7.31 3.12
C ASP A 165 -2.15 7.18 3.44
N THR A 166 -2.71 6.00 3.16
CA THR A 166 -4.11 5.69 3.48
C THR A 166 -4.34 5.64 4.99
N LEU A 167 -3.43 5.00 5.73
CA LEU A 167 -3.43 4.94 7.19
C LEU A 167 -3.34 6.33 7.81
N GLU A 168 -2.41 7.17 7.38
CA GLU A 168 -2.28 8.55 7.87
C GLU A 168 -3.59 9.33 7.69
N THR A 169 -4.25 9.15 6.55
CA THR A 169 -5.51 9.86 6.27
C THR A 169 -6.67 9.31 7.09
N SER A 170 -6.79 7.97 7.24
CA SER A 170 -7.80 7.34 8.10
C SER A 170 -7.61 7.76 9.56
N LEU A 171 -6.37 7.75 10.08
CA LEU A 171 -6.06 8.19 11.44
C LEU A 171 -6.40 9.67 11.67
N ALA A 172 -6.11 10.53 10.70
CA ALA A 172 -6.51 11.94 10.75
C ALA A 172 -8.03 12.10 10.85
N LEU A 173 -8.80 11.32 10.10
CA LEU A 173 -10.27 11.33 10.17
C LEU A 173 -10.78 10.79 11.51
N ARG A 174 -10.19 9.72 12.04
CA ARG A 174 -10.53 9.19 13.38
C ARG A 174 -10.25 10.20 14.47
N LEU A 175 -9.11 10.87 14.41
CA LEU A 175 -8.80 11.96 15.34
C LEU A 175 -9.81 13.10 15.22
N ARG A 176 -10.24 13.47 14.01
CA ARG A 176 -11.29 14.49 13.79
C ARG A 176 -12.60 14.09 14.43
N ALA A 177 -13.01 12.84 14.29
CA ALA A 177 -14.25 12.31 14.88
C ALA A 177 -14.22 12.21 16.42
N GLY A 178 -13.05 12.34 17.02
CA GLY A 178 -12.80 12.27 18.47
C GLY A 178 -11.65 11.31 18.76
N ALA A 179 -10.56 11.84 19.32
CA ALA A 179 -9.41 11.02 19.67
C ALA A 179 -9.82 9.90 20.64
N ARG A 180 -9.31 8.70 20.42
CA ARG A 180 -9.48 7.55 21.31
C ARG A 180 -8.10 7.00 21.65
N SER A 181 -7.98 6.42 22.84
CA SER A 181 -6.73 5.81 23.30
C SER A 181 -6.13 4.84 22.30
N ASP A 182 -6.97 4.07 21.60
CA ASP A 182 -6.53 3.11 20.56
C ASP A 182 -5.87 3.81 19.38
N THR A 183 -6.40 4.96 18.91
CA THR A 183 -5.83 5.74 17.82
C THR A 183 -4.45 6.31 18.21
N LEU A 184 -4.30 6.78 19.45
CA LEU A 184 -3.00 7.26 19.94
C LEU A 184 -1.99 6.12 20.09
N ALA A 185 -2.39 4.95 20.56
CA ALA A 185 -1.53 3.77 20.67
C ALA A 185 -1.07 3.29 19.27
N GLU A 186 -1.97 3.33 18.28
CA GLU A 186 -1.63 3.02 16.88
C GLU A 186 -0.63 4.03 16.33
N LEU A 187 -0.87 5.34 16.49
CA LEU A 187 0.07 6.40 16.08
C LEU A 187 1.43 6.25 16.75
N ALA A 188 1.48 6.00 18.06
CA ALA A 188 2.73 5.76 18.78
C ALA A 188 3.49 4.53 18.26
N THR A 189 2.79 3.54 17.73
CA THR A 189 3.41 2.38 17.08
C THR A 189 3.93 2.72 15.70
N LEU A 190 3.17 3.49 14.92
CA LEU A 190 3.54 3.88 13.56
C LEU A 190 4.73 4.84 13.52
N VAL A 191 4.84 5.80 14.43
CA VAL A 191 6.03 6.69 14.49
C VAL A 191 7.30 5.90 14.77
N ARG A 192 7.25 4.80 15.54
CA ARG A 192 8.41 3.92 15.74
C ARG A 192 8.78 3.10 14.51
N ARG A 193 7.78 2.72 13.70
CA ARG A 193 8.00 1.94 12.46
C ARG A 193 8.43 2.81 11.28
N HIS A 194 7.95 4.05 11.25
CA HIS A 194 8.17 5.02 10.18
C HIS A 194 8.68 6.34 10.75
N PRO A 195 9.86 6.33 11.40
CA PRO A 195 10.34 7.44 12.23
C PRO A 195 10.56 8.75 11.46
N PHE A 196 10.85 8.68 10.16
CA PHE A 196 11.06 9.85 9.31
C PHE A 196 9.78 10.39 8.65
N ARG A 197 8.62 9.79 8.94
CA ARG A 197 7.33 10.30 8.47
C ARG A 197 6.77 11.33 9.44
N GLU A 198 7.15 12.58 9.24
CA GLU A 198 6.78 13.69 10.12
C GLU A 198 5.26 13.86 10.27
N ARG A 199 4.47 13.52 9.25
CA ARG A 199 3.00 13.59 9.34
C ARG A 199 2.43 12.71 10.45
N LEU A 200 3.00 11.54 10.70
CA LEU A 200 2.59 10.67 11.83
C LEU A 200 2.87 11.33 13.18
N TRP A 201 4.01 12.01 13.33
CA TRP A 201 4.35 12.74 14.53
C TRP A 201 3.40 13.92 14.75
N ILE A 202 3.07 14.68 13.71
CA ILE A 202 2.09 15.77 13.75
C ILE A 202 0.73 15.24 14.22
N LEU A 203 0.26 14.12 13.66
CA LEU A 203 -1.00 13.49 14.08
C LEU A 203 -0.94 13.03 15.53
N LEU A 204 0.18 12.46 15.97
CA LEU A 204 0.37 12.06 17.37
C LEU A 204 0.31 13.28 18.31
N MET A 205 1.02 14.37 17.99
CA MET A 205 1.03 15.61 18.77
C MET A 205 -0.39 16.21 18.86
N LEU A 206 -1.11 16.29 17.74
CA LEU A 206 -2.51 16.76 17.70
C LEU A 206 -3.42 15.90 18.53
N GLY A 207 -3.32 14.58 18.41
CA GLY A 207 -4.14 13.65 19.18
C GLY A 207 -3.87 13.72 20.69
N LEU A 208 -2.61 13.82 21.11
CA LEU A 208 -2.22 14.02 22.50
C LEU A 208 -2.77 15.34 23.07
N ALA A 209 -2.63 16.43 22.30
CA ALA A 209 -3.17 17.73 22.70
C ALA A 209 -4.69 17.68 22.90
N ARG A 210 -5.42 16.92 22.08
CA ARG A 210 -6.86 16.75 22.20
C ARG A 210 -7.30 16.00 23.46
N GLU A 211 -6.44 15.15 23.97
CA GLU A 211 -6.65 14.42 25.24
C GLU A 211 -6.07 15.16 26.46
N ASP A 212 -5.85 16.48 26.35
CA ASP A 212 -5.23 17.34 27.37
C ASP A 212 -3.82 16.88 27.82
N ARG A 213 -3.14 16.07 27.00
CA ARG A 213 -1.79 15.54 27.23
C ARG A 213 -0.73 16.39 26.52
N ARG A 214 -0.86 17.72 26.62
CA ARG A 214 0.00 18.69 25.96
C ARG A 214 1.48 18.48 26.27
N GLY A 215 1.84 18.14 27.52
CA GLY A 215 3.22 17.85 27.88
C GLY A 215 3.84 16.72 27.05
N GLU A 216 3.07 15.66 26.79
CA GLU A 216 3.52 14.54 25.98
C GLU A 216 3.58 14.91 24.47
N ALA A 217 2.71 15.78 24.00
CA ALA A 217 2.80 16.33 22.65
C ALA A 217 4.09 17.11 22.42
N LEU A 218 4.51 17.93 23.39
CA LEU A 218 5.79 18.65 23.33
C LEU A 218 6.99 17.70 23.40
N VAL A 219 6.93 16.64 24.19
CA VAL A 219 7.97 15.59 24.22
C VAL A 219 8.07 14.91 22.86
N ALA A 220 6.94 14.55 22.23
CA ALA A 220 6.94 13.94 20.90
C ALA A 220 7.62 14.82 19.83
N TYR A 221 7.46 16.16 19.91
CA TYR A 221 8.21 17.07 19.04
C TYR A 221 9.72 17.02 19.29
N HIS A 222 10.13 16.98 20.55
CA HIS A 222 11.57 16.92 20.89
C HIS A 222 12.19 15.60 20.44
N ASP A 223 11.45 14.49 20.54
CA ASP A 223 11.88 13.17 20.05
C ASP A 223 12.07 13.21 18.54
N LEU A 224 11.09 13.75 17.79
CA LEU A 224 11.20 13.95 16.35
C LEU A 224 12.42 14.79 15.97
N ARG A 225 12.60 15.93 16.65
CA ARG A 225 13.72 16.85 16.41
C ARG A 225 15.08 16.18 16.64
N SER A 226 15.23 15.45 17.73
CA SER A 226 16.46 14.72 18.07
C SER A 226 16.75 13.65 17.02
N LEU A 227 15.75 12.85 16.64
CA LEU A 227 15.86 11.83 15.61
C LEU A 227 16.33 12.41 14.27
N LEU A 228 15.66 13.46 13.76
CA LEU A 228 16.01 14.07 12.48
C LEU A 228 17.41 14.69 12.51
N LYS A 229 17.80 15.28 13.64
CA LYS A 229 19.13 15.86 13.79
C LYS A 229 20.24 14.82 13.86
N GLU A 230 20.03 13.74 14.62
CA GLU A 230 21.02 12.69 14.84
C GLU A 230 21.22 11.82 13.59
N ASP A 231 20.13 11.41 12.95
CA ASP A 231 20.18 10.45 11.83
C ASP A 231 20.36 11.12 10.45
N LEU A 232 19.81 12.34 10.25
CA LEU A 232 19.79 13.01 8.95
C LEU A 232 20.48 14.37 8.94
N GLY A 233 20.84 14.93 10.10
CA GLY A 233 21.47 16.26 10.21
C GLY A 233 20.53 17.43 9.88
N ILE A 234 19.22 17.23 9.85
CA ILE A 234 18.21 18.25 9.52
C ILE A 234 17.29 18.56 10.71
N GLY A 235 16.54 19.66 10.62
CA GLY A 235 15.46 19.98 11.56
C GLY A 235 14.09 19.49 11.08
N PRO A 236 13.07 19.49 11.97
CA PRO A 236 11.70 19.21 11.59
C PRO A 236 11.16 20.17 10.53
N SER A 237 10.18 19.71 9.76
CA SER A 237 9.46 20.54 8.77
C SER A 237 8.82 21.77 9.43
N GLN A 238 8.60 22.83 8.62
CA GLN A 238 7.96 24.05 9.08
C GLN A 238 6.62 23.77 9.77
N ARG A 239 5.84 22.83 9.22
CA ARG A 239 4.54 22.44 9.77
C ARG A 239 4.65 21.85 11.18
N ALA A 240 5.63 21.00 11.42
CA ALA A 240 5.88 20.45 12.76
C ALA A 240 6.34 21.54 13.74
N GLN A 241 7.16 22.49 13.26
CA GLN A 241 7.61 23.62 14.07
C GLN A 241 6.46 24.56 14.43
N ASP A 242 5.58 24.88 13.46
CA ASP A 242 4.40 25.74 13.68
C ASP A 242 3.47 25.11 14.71
N LEU A 243 3.16 23.80 14.57
CA LEU A 243 2.36 23.10 15.57
C LEU A 243 3.00 23.13 16.98
N PHE A 244 4.31 22.96 17.06
CA PHE A 244 5.01 23.06 18.34
C PHE A 244 4.89 24.46 18.96
N CYS A 245 5.05 25.53 18.19
CA CYS A 245 4.86 26.90 18.65
C CYS A 245 3.42 27.14 19.13
N ASP A 246 2.44 26.67 18.39
CA ASP A 246 1.03 26.81 18.75
C ASP A 246 0.67 26.03 20.01
N LEU A 247 1.25 24.84 20.19
CA LEU A 247 1.15 24.09 21.44
C LEU A 247 1.78 24.84 22.61
N LEU A 248 2.91 25.52 22.44
CA LEU A 248 3.52 26.35 23.47
C LEU A 248 2.68 27.59 23.81
N ALA A 249 2.07 28.20 22.82
CA ALA A 249 1.20 29.37 22.97
C ALA A 249 -0.17 29.06 23.60
N ASP A 250 -0.46 27.78 23.91
CA ASP A 250 -1.72 27.34 24.50
C ASP A 250 -2.95 27.70 23.66
N ARG A 251 -2.80 27.61 22.31
CA ARG A 251 -3.92 27.84 21.42
C ARG A 251 -5.01 26.80 21.62
N SER A 252 -6.26 27.20 21.34
CA SER A 252 -7.40 26.30 21.53
C SER A 252 -7.30 25.06 20.63
N GLN A 253 -7.89 23.95 21.09
CA GLN A 253 -7.90 22.71 20.32
C GLN A 253 -8.52 22.90 18.93
N ASP A 254 -9.59 23.67 18.82
CA ASP A 254 -10.28 23.93 17.53
C ASP A 254 -9.39 24.72 16.54
N GLU A 255 -8.58 25.65 17.02
CA GLU A 255 -7.60 26.37 16.20
C GLU A 255 -6.50 25.44 15.69
N LEU A 256 -5.91 24.63 16.58
CA LEU A 256 -4.90 23.63 16.23
C LEU A 256 -5.42 22.68 15.15
N TRP A 257 -6.66 22.20 15.30
CA TRP A 257 -7.28 21.30 14.33
C TRP A 257 -7.52 21.95 12.98
N THR A 258 -8.02 23.16 12.97
CA THR A 258 -8.31 23.88 11.73
C THR A 258 -7.04 24.19 10.94
N GLU A 259 -5.97 24.54 11.62
CA GLU A 259 -4.73 24.99 11.00
C GLU A 259 -3.80 23.82 10.62
N HIS A 260 -3.67 22.82 11.48
CA HIS A 260 -2.68 21.73 11.30
C HIS A 260 -3.26 20.42 10.76
N LEU A 261 -4.56 20.15 10.91
CA LEU A 261 -5.21 19.00 10.29
C LEU A 261 -5.75 19.35 8.90
N THR A 262 -4.86 19.68 7.98
CA THR A 262 -5.29 19.92 6.58
C THR A 262 -5.66 18.59 5.94
N LEU A 263 -6.97 18.29 5.91
CA LEU A 263 -7.55 17.13 5.21
C LEU A 263 -7.95 17.48 3.76
N THR A 264 -7.78 18.74 3.34
CA THR A 264 -8.16 19.21 2.01
C THR A 264 -6.96 19.46 1.10
N ALA A 265 -7.21 19.45 -0.21
CA ALA A 265 -6.29 19.42 -1.34
C ALA A 265 -5.38 20.65 -1.54
N GLN A 266 -4.75 21.21 -0.53
CA GLN A 266 -3.81 22.35 -0.68
C GLN A 266 -2.33 21.97 -0.72
N GLN A 267 -2.01 20.69 -0.97
CA GLN A 267 -0.62 20.28 -1.24
C GLN A 267 -0.54 19.61 -2.62
N ARG A 268 -0.51 20.44 -3.67
CA ARG A 268 0.13 20.13 -4.94
C ARG A 268 1.39 20.95 -5.06
#